data_93f12a5de7c558a344c27253732a0b12
#
_entry.id   93f12a5de7c558a344c27253732a0b12
#
_cell.length_a   1.000
_cell.length_b   1.000
_cell.length_c   1.000
_cell.angle_alpha   90.00
_cell.angle_beta   90.00
_cell.angle_gamma   90.00
#
_symmetry.space_group_name_H-M   'P 1'
#
loop_
_entity.id
_entity.type
_entity.pdbx_description
1 polymer ?
#
loop_
_entity_poly.entity_id
_entity_poly.type
_entity_poly.pdbx_seq_one_letter_code
_entity_poly.pdbx_strand_id
1 'polypeptide(L)'
;MKKTRRFLCLLLTLVLALSLCAIPAAAADTQTRSDDPVVFVHGLFGWGQRDKIFSIMPYWGLAAGDVLGYLNRCGYDCRAASVGIISSAWDRACELYAQLVGARTDYGVKHAQDFGHERYGIDYETPLFEGWGTQRAANLVGHSFGGATTRLFLEILTNGCPEEVAAAKAAGVAPSPFFLGGKGSWVHSLTAIAAPHNGTTFIEANSNFTKLAANLATGAAKALGLSSLKGVYDFQLDQFGIRKDDNETFAQALDRVLRSDFLSHNDNAFLDLTIDKSLEINKGIEIQPNVYYFSYAGDQTSADPLTGNHYPTVSAIPSNGMSALMMPGSINMGKYCDKYTAGGIYIDRSWLPNDGLVNTVSALYPTTTDKNTTECLKRDGTQGWINYDGYSDITFRPGIWYVMPVTRADHMQFVGGIANKSVIETHLFYRNLMDDIYGTYGSGQPEEQPFPFTDVAAGRWSYSYIRQLYEAGVIDGMTPTTFVPTGDVTRAQFVKMLARLQGADVSEYRSAGFEDVPADAWYAPYVNWAAANGIVYGISSTEFAPNANISRQDMAVMLDRYAQQFGIVLGTDNAAVTFTDEADIAAYALPAVQALQRAGVINGMPDGSFCPRGSATREQACAMLCRL
;
A
#
# COMPACT_ATOMS: atom_id res chain seq x y z
N MET A 1 41.17 -46.20 43.39
CA MET A 1 41.50 -46.26 41.96
C MET A 1 40.41 -46.89 41.04
N LYS A 2 39.67 -47.92 41.47
CA LYS A 2 38.60 -48.50 40.54
C LYS A 2 37.31 -47.66 40.46
N LYS A 3 36.95 -46.88 41.48
CA LYS A 3 35.75 -46.00 41.44
C LYS A 3 35.96 -44.73 40.59
N THR A 4 37.15 -44.14 40.57
CA THR A 4 37.52 -42.96 39.82
C THR A 4 37.60 -43.24 38.31
N ARG A 5 38.05 -44.43 37.91
CA ARG A 5 38.05 -44.84 36.49
C ARG A 5 36.65 -45.08 35.92
N ARG A 6 35.70 -45.59 36.72
CA ARG A 6 34.30 -45.77 36.29
C ARG A 6 33.59 -44.43 36.15
N PHE A 7 33.89 -43.44 36.99
CA PHE A 7 33.33 -42.10 36.89
C PHE A 7 33.87 -41.36 35.65
N LEU A 8 35.17 -41.51 35.35
CA LEU A 8 35.81 -40.91 34.19
C LEU A 8 35.30 -41.54 32.88
N CYS A 9 35.08 -42.87 32.84
CA CYS A 9 34.45 -43.53 31.66
C CYS A 9 33.01 -43.13 31.45
N LEU A 10 32.21 -42.95 32.54
CA LEU A 10 30.83 -42.47 32.43
C LEU A 10 30.77 -41.01 32.00
N LEU A 11 31.70 -40.17 32.43
CA LEU A 11 31.77 -38.77 31.97
C LEU A 11 32.20 -38.68 30.48
N LEU A 12 33.16 -39.51 30.04
CA LEU A 12 33.58 -39.59 28.65
C LEU A 12 32.48 -40.15 27.72
N THR A 13 31.68 -41.12 28.17
CA THR A 13 30.55 -41.64 27.39
C THR A 13 29.40 -40.64 27.36
N LEU A 14 29.19 -39.84 28.40
CA LEU A 14 28.18 -38.77 28.38
C LEU A 14 28.60 -37.61 27.47
N VAL A 15 29.88 -37.24 27.46
CA VAL A 15 30.42 -36.21 26.53
C VAL A 15 30.42 -36.70 25.08
N LEU A 16 30.74 -37.97 24.82
CA LEU A 16 30.60 -38.56 23.46
C LEU A 16 29.15 -38.73 23.03
N ALA A 17 28.21 -39.04 23.95
CA ALA A 17 26.79 -39.10 23.62
C ALA A 17 26.19 -37.71 23.36
N LEU A 18 26.68 -36.68 24.06
CA LEU A 18 26.28 -35.28 23.79
C LEU A 18 26.92 -34.72 22.51
N SER A 19 28.07 -35.21 22.05
CA SER A 19 28.69 -34.83 20.79
C SER A 19 28.13 -35.58 19.58
N LEU A 20 27.43 -36.69 19.80
CA LEU A 20 26.73 -37.42 18.73
C LEU A 20 25.25 -37.00 18.53
N CYS A 21 24.73 -36.16 19.45
CA CYS A 21 23.42 -35.52 19.31
C CYS A 21 23.50 -34.08 18.81
N ALA A 22 24.66 -33.58 18.37
CA ALA A 22 24.75 -32.48 17.46
C ALA A 22 24.36 -33.04 16.06
N ILE A 23 23.05 -33.19 15.86
CA ILE A 23 22.51 -33.08 14.52
C ILE A 23 23.06 -31.73 14.03
N PRO A 24 23.85 -31.67 12.95
CA PRO A 24 24.04 -30.38 12.32
C PRO A 24 22.62 -29.92 12.09
N ALA A 25 22.23 -28.80 12.71
CA ALA A 25 21.15 -28.01 12.16
C ALA A 25 21.56 -27.93 10.69
N ALA A 26 20.83 -28.59 9.81
CA ALA A 26 20.88 -28.26 8.42
C ALA A 26 20.81 -26.75 8.47
N ALA A 27 21.87 -26.09 8.05
CA ALA A 27 21.79 -24.68 7.78
C ALA A 27 20.55 -24.64 6.89
N ALA A 28 19.46 -24.12 7.43
CA ALA A 28 18.39 -23.64 6.61
C ALA A 28 19.17 -22.81 5.61
N ASP A 29 19.13 -23.20 4.36
CA ASP A 29 19.58 -22.40 3.26
C ASP A 29 18.78 -21.12 3.43
N THR A 30 19.33 -20.19 4.22
CA THR A 30 18.84 -18.84 4.29
C THR A 30 19.20 -18.32 2.92
N GLN A 31 18.30 -18.56 1.98
CA GLN A 31 18.22 -17.81 0.76
C GLN A 31 18.25 -16.37 1.22
N THR A 32 19.42 -15.75 1.12
CA THR A 32 19.63 -14.36 1.54
C THR A 32 18.76 -13.56 0.58
N ARG A 33 17.59 -13.10 1.09
CA ARG A 33 16.85 -12.05 0.42
C ARG A 33 17.82 -10.92 0.14
N SER A 34 17.70 -10.33 -1.05
CA SER A 34 18.44 -9.10 -1.31
C SER A 34 18.10 -8.08 -0.21
N ASP A 35 19.12 -7.41 0.32
CA ASP A 35 18.96 -6.32 1.28
C ASP A 35 18.55 -5.00 0.59
N ASP A 36 18.25 -5.03 -0.70
CA ASP A 36 17.85 -3.87 -1.47
C ASP A 36 16.48 -3.37 -1.00
N PRO A 37 16.36 -2.09 -0.61
CA PRO A 37 15.11 -1.53 -0.10
C PRO A 37 14.07 -1.36 -1.20
N VAL A 38 12.81 -1.29 -0.79
CA VAL A 38 11.69 -0.91 -1.65
C VAL A 38 11.26 0.52 -1.32
N VAL A 39 11.41 1.41 -2.29
CA VAL A 39 11.08 2.82 -2.17
C VAL A 39 9.74 3.09 -2.81
N PHE A 40 8.76 3.42 -2.00
CA PHE A 40 7.41 3.74 -2.39
C PHE A 40 7.26 5.24 -2.69
N VAL A 41 6.71 5.57 -3.87
CA VAL A 41 6.50 6.95 -4.35
C VAL A 41 5.00 7.17 -4.56
N HIS A 42 4.42 8.03 -3.74
CA HIS A 42 2.98 8.31 -3.74
C HIS A 42 2.50 9.03 -5.00
N GLY A 43 1.18 8.98 -5.24
CA GLY A 43 0.51 9.70 -6.32
C GLY A 43 0.19 11.16 -6.00
N LEU A 44 -0.71 11.74 -6.81
CA LEU A 44 -1.24 13.09 -6.62
C LEU A 44 -1.88 13.22 -5.23
N PHE A 45 -1.66 14.34 -4.56
CA PHE A 45 -2.12 14.61 -3.19
C PHE A 45 -1.69 13.58 -2.13
N GLY A 46 -0.71 12.71 -2.44
CA GLY A 46 -0.16 11.76 -1.50
C GLY A 46 0.90 12.36 -0.57
N TRP A 47 1.49 11.55 0.28
CA TRP A 47 2.53 11.93 1.23
C TRP A 47 3.46 10.76 1.56
N GLY A 48 4.66 11.06 2.01
CA GLY A 48 5.66 10.09 2.41
C GLY A 48 5.98 10.15 3.91
N GLN A 49 6.98 9.37 4.32
CA GLN A 49 7.30 9.18 5.74
C GLN A 49 7.92 10.41 6.42
N ARG A 50 8.36 11.43 5.68
CA ARG A 50 8.87 12.70 6.22
C ARG A 50 7.74 13.70 6.50
N ASP A 51 6.55 13.47 5.99
CA ASP A 51 5.40 14.33 6.20
C ASP A 51 4.76 14.02 7.56
N LYS A 52 4.40 15.07 8.32
CA LYS A 52 3.75 14.91 9.64
C LYS A 52 2.49 14.05 9.58
N ILE A 53 1.75 14.12 8.48
CA ILE A 53 0.52 13.36 8.28
C ILE A 53 0.77 11.84 8.23
N PHE A 54 1.97 11.40 7.83
CA PHE A 54 2.31 9.98 7.73
C PHE A 54 2.20 9.25 9.09
N SER A 55 2.59 9.92 10.18
CA SER A 55 2.47 9.35 11.52
C SER A 55 1.04 9.23 12.02
N ILE A 56 0.11 9.98 11.41
CA ILE A 56 -1.32 9.95 11.74
C ILE A 56 -2.04 8.92 10.86
N MET A 57 -1.71 8.93 9.58
CA MET A 57 -2.30 8.07 8.56
C MET A 57 -1.29 7.84 7.43
N PRO A 58 -0.67 6.66 7.31
CA PRO A 58 0.20 6.32 6.21
C PRO A 58 -0.56 6.36 4.88
N TYR A 59 0.04 6.93 3.83
CA TYR A 59 -0.55 6.90 2.48
C TYR A 59 -0.74 5.46 1.97
N TRP A 60 0.25 4.61 2.25
CA TRP A 60 0.25 3.21 1.85
C TRP A 60 -0.49 2.40 2.92
N GLY A 61 -1.76 2.18 2.65
CA GLY A 61 -2.70 1.48 3.51
C GLY A 61 -3.89 2.33 3.96
N LEU A 62 -3.75 3.65 4.07
CA LEU A 62 -4.87 4.55 4.46
C LEU A 62 -5.79 3.91 5.51
N ALA A 63 -7.07 3.69 5.16
CA ALA A 63 -8.04 3.04 6.03
C ALA A 63 -7.75 1.54 6.28
N ALA A 64 -6.94 0.90 5.43
CA ALA A 64 -6.53 -0.49 5.55
C ALA A 64 -5.26 -0.68 6.42
N GLY A 65 -4.83 0.34 7.15
CA GLY A 65 -3.69 0.29 8.07
C GLY A 65 -2.32 0.47 7.41
N ASP A 66 -1.26 0.41 8.22
CA ASP A 66 0.12 0.67 7.77
C ASP A 66 0.70 -0.52 6.99
N VAL A 67 0.60 -0.47 5.66
CA VAL A 67 1.16 -1.49 4.74
C VAL A 67 2.69 -1.56 4.85
N LEU A 68 3.39 -0.43 4.91
CA LEU A 68 4.85 -0.44 4.99
C LEU A 68 5.33 -1.02 6.33
N GLY A 69 4.70 -0.64 7.42
CA GLY A 69 4.96 -1.25 8.72
C GLY A 69 4.69 -2.75 8.73
N TYR A 70 3.63 -3.19 8.06
CA TYR A 70 3.36 -4.62 7.86
C TYR A 70 4.48 -5.31 7.07
N LEU A 71 4.88 -4.78 5.92
CA LEU A 71 5.94 -5.35 5.08
C LEU A 71 7.29 -5.36 5.80
N ASN A 72 7.61 -4.30 6.56
CA ASN A 72 8.83 -4.23 7.37
C ASN A 72 8.85 -5.32 8.46
N ARG A 73 7.70 -5.63 9.08
CA ARG A 73 7.59 -6.77 10.00
C ARG A 73 7.74 -8.12 9.30
N CYS A 74 7.40 -8.21 8.02
CA CYS A 74 7.65 -9.39 7.20
C CYS A 74 9.12 -9.52 6.76
N GLY A 75 10.00 -8.59 7.16
CA GLY A 75 11.44 -8.62 6.89
C GLY A 75 11.86 -7.93 5.59
N TYR A 76 10.99 -7.12 4.97
CA TYR A 76 11.38 -6.24 3.87
C TYR A 76 11.90 -4.90 4.43
N ASP A 77 12.69 -4.16 3.66
CA ASP A 77 13.09 -2.78 3.98
C ASP A 77 12.29 -1.81 3.09
N CYS A 78 11.10 -1.43 3.56
CA CYS A 78 10.18 -0.56 2.83
C CYS A 78 10.24 0.87 3.34
N ARG A 79 10.42 1.84 2.43
CA ARG A 79 10.52 3.27 2.70
C ARG A 79 9.53 4.04 1.83
N ALA A 80 8.94 5.12 2.33
CA ALA A 80 8.07 6.00 1.56
C ALA A 80 8.74 7.36 1.34
N ALA A 81 9.00 7.70 0.09
CA ALA A 81 9.52 9.02 -0.26
C ALA A 81 8.42 10.10 -0.15
N SER A 82 8.80 11.28 0.33
CA SER A 82 7.95 12.48 0.37
C SER A 82 8.33 13.39 -0.78
N VAL A 83 7.51 13.47 -1.81
CA VAL A 83 7.75 14.31 -2.99
C VAL A 83 6.61 15.31 -3.17
N GLY A 84 6.80 16.36 -3.94
CA GLY A 84 5.79 17.38 -4.18
C GLY A 84 4.46 16.79 -4.64
N ILE A 85 3.38 17.19 -3.97
CA ILE A 85 2.09 16.50 -4.10
C ILE A 85 1.32 16.84 -5.37
N ILE A 86 1.66 17.98 -6.00
CA ILE A 86 1.13 18.48 -7.28
C ILE A 86 2.20 19.06 -8.19
N SER A 87 3.48 18.97 -7.81
CA SER A 87 4.62 19.35 -8.65
C SER A 87 4.71 18.46 -9.88
N SER A 88 5.46 18.88 -10.90
CA SER A 88 5.70 18.09 -12.11
C SER A 88 6.45 16.78 -11.82
N ALA A 89 6.43 15.87 -12.76
CA ALA A 89 7.20 14.63 -12.69
C ALA A 89 8.71 14.92 -12.58
N TRP A 90 9.19 16.01 -13.19
CA TRP A 90 10.58 16.45 -13.11
C TRP A 90 10.98 16.87 -11.70
N ASP A 91 10.24 17.80 -11.10
CA ASP A 91 10.50 18.26 -9.75
C ASP A 91 10.50 17.12 -8.75
N ARG A 92 9.48 16.26 -8.83
CA ARG A 92 9.37 15.07 -7.99
C ARG A 92 10.52 14.09 -8.18
N ALA A 93 11.05 13.93 -9.40
CA ALA A 93 12.23 13.12 -9.66
C ALA A 93 13.49 13.70 -9.02
N CYS A 94 13.66 15.03 -9.06
CA CYS A 94 14.76 15.73 -8.39
C CYS A 94 14.68 15.59 -6.86
N GLU A 95 13.48 15.72 -6.29
CA GLU A 95 13.23 15.55 -4.87
C GLU A 95 13.46 14.09 -4.41
N LEU A 96 13.04 13.13 -5.20
CA LEU A 96 13.30 11.71 -4.94
C LEU A 96 14.82 11.44 -4.91
N TYR A 97 15.58 11.97 -5.89
CA TYR A 97 17.03 11.82 -5.90
C TYR A 97 17.66 12.44 -4.65
N ALA A 98 17.27 13.66 -4.31
CA ALA A 98 17.79 14.36 -3.14
C ALA A 98 17.56 13.59 -1.83
N GLN A 99 16.36 12.99 -1.67
CA GLN A 99 16.07 12.15 -0.51
C GLN A 99 16.89 10.87 -0.46
N LEU A 100 17.09 10.22 -1.60
CA LEU A 100 17.85 8.97 -1.67
C LEU A 100 19.33 9.16 -1.33
N VAL A 101 19.91 10.32 -1.67
CA VAL A 101 21.33 10.61 -1.41
C VAL A 101 21.57 11.44 -0.14
N GLY A 102 20.52 12.02 0.48
CA GLY A 102 20.67 12.94 1.60
C GLY A 102 21.30 14.25 1.18
N ALA A 103 20.69 14.96 0.23
CA ALA A 103 21.21 16.22 -0.32
C ALA A 103 20.11 17.26 -0.48
N ARG A 104 20.52 18.49 -0.79
CA ARG A 104 19.59 19.54 -1.19
C ARG A 104 19.03 19.24 -2.58
N THR A 105 17.72 19.39 -2.75
CA THR A 105 17.07 19.29 -4.06
C THR A 105 17.62 20.33 -5.03
N ASP A 106 18.03 19.90 -6.22
CA ASP A 106 18.48 20.74 -7.33
C ASP A 106 17.62 20.42 -8.55
N TYR A 107 16.70 21.31 -8.88
CA TYR A 107 15.77 21.14 -10.01
C TYR A 107 16.42 21.37 -11.37
N GLY A 108 17.66 21.89 -11.40
CA GLY A 108 18.40 22.24 -12.60
C GLY A 108 18.42 23.73 -12.89
N VAL A 109 19.42 24.14 -13.64
CA VAL A 109 19.60 25.57 -14.02
C VAL A 109 18.60 25.94 -15.12
N LYS A 110 18.53 25.10 -16.16
CA LYS A 110 17.67 25.36 -17.31
C LYS A 110 16.19 25.23 -16.92
N HIS A 111 15.85 24.15 -16.21
CA HIS A 111 14.48 23.89 -15.77
C HIS A 111 13.93 25.05 -14.91
N ALA A 112 14.67 25.46 -13.90
CA ALA A 112 14.27 26.59 -13.05
C ALA A 112 14.09 27.90 -13.84
N GLN A 113 14.93 28.13 -14.87
CA GLN A 113 14.80 29.30 -15.75
C GLN A 113 13.61 29.21 -16.68
N ASP A 114 13.37 28.04 -17.29
CA ASP A 114 12.29 27.82 -18.26
C ASP A 114 10.91 27.95 -17.59
N PHE A 115 10.79 27.50 -16.34
CA PHE A 115 9.54 27.48 -15.59
C PHE A 115 9.40 28.59 -14.54
N GLY A 116 10.45 29.40 -14.31
CA GLY A 116 10.37 30.61 -13.49
C GLY A 116 10.25 30.36 -11.99
N HIS A 117 10.97 29.36 -11.48
CA HIS A 117 11.02 29.06 -10.05
C HIS A 117 12.46 28.95 -9.53
N GLU A 118 12.64 28.78 -8.22
CA GLU A 118 13.95 28.63 -7.61
C GLU A 118 14.61 27.30 -8.02
N ARG A 119 15.92 27.35 -8.28
CA ARG A 119 16.72 26.16 -8.62
C ARG A 119 16.75 25.12 -7.50
N TYR A 120 16.73 25.56 -6.26
CA TYR A 120 16.97 24.72 -5.11
C TYR A 120 15.71 24.62 -4.23
N GLY A 121 15.35 23.39 -3.88
CA GLY A 121 14.27 23.08 -2.96
C GLY A 121 14.77 22.65 -1.58
N ILE A 122 14.05 21.70 -0.99
CA ILE A 122 14.28 21.18 0.35
C ILE A 122 15.67 20.53 0.46
N ASP A 123 16.33 20.73 1.59
CA ASP A 123 17.60 20.09 1.95
C ASP A 123 17.33 18.88 2.85
N TYR A 124 17.70 17.71 2.35
CA TYR A 124 17.56 16.44 3.07
C TYR A 124 18.91 16.10 3.71
N GLU A 125 19.09 16.42 4.99
CA GLU A 125 20.35 16.22 5.71
C GLU A 125 20.82 14.77 5.79
N THR A 126 19.89 13.81 5.66
CA THR A 126 20.16 12.37 5.74
C THR A 126 19.47 11.62 4.60
N PRO A 127 20.13 10.58 4.03
CA PRO A 127 19.53 9.76 3.00
C PRO A 127 18.29 9.01 3.53
N LEU A 128 17.43 8.61 2.62
CA LEU A 128 16.25 7.80 2.96
C LEU A 128 16.66 6.43 3.51
N PHE A 129 17.78 5.90 3.01
CA PHE A 129 18.49 4.73 3.53
C PHE A 129 19.97 4.79 3.13
N GLU A 130 20.81 4.13 3.88
CA GLU A 130 22.25 4.13 3.66
C GLU A 130 22.69 3.17 2.54
N GLY A 131 23.81 3.51 1.87
CA GLY A 131 24.49 2.64 0.93
C GLY A 131 23.89 2.55 -0.48
N TRP A 132 22.92 3.40 -0.83
CA TRP A 132 22.33 3.41 -2.17
C TRP A 132 23.39 3.71 -3.25
N GLY A 133 23.37 2.90 -4.30
CA GLY A 133 24.29 3.00 -5.44
C GLY A 133 25.72 2.53 -5.16
N THR A 134 26.08 2.21 -3.94
CA THR A 134 27.41 1.71 -3.57
C THR A 134 27.39 0.27 -3.04
N GLN A 135 26.41 -0.07 -2.24
CA GLN A 135 26.24 -1.38 -1.62
C GLN A 135 24.88 -2.00 -1.95
N ARG A 136 23.88 -1.16 -2.20
CA ARG A 136 22.48 -1.54 -2.39
C ARG A 136 21.90 -0.83 -3.60
N ALA A 137 21.11 -1.54 -4.39
CA ALA A 137 20.20 -0.93 -5.36
C ALA A 137 18.89 -0.53 -4.67
N ALA A 138 17.93 -0.02 -5.41
CA ALA A 138 16.58 0.23 -4.92
C ALA A 138 15.55 -0.44 -5.82
N ASN A 139 14.47 -0.94 -5.24
CA ASN A 139 13.25 -1.31 -5.95
C ASN A 139 12.27 -0.14 -5.83
N LEU A 140 11.81 0.40 -6.94
CA LEU A 140 10.89 1.54 -6.96
C LEU A 140 9.44 1.06 -7.12
N VAL A 141 8.53 1.53 -6.28
CA VAL A 141 7.09 1.27 -6.38
C VAL A 141 6.35 2.59 -6.45
N GLY A 142 5.81 2.92 -7.62
CA GLY A 142 5.06 4.16 -7.85
C GLY A 142 3.56 3.91 -7.97
N HIS A 143 2.73 4.57 -7.14
CA HIS A 143 1.29 4.58 -7.31
C HIS A 143 0.84 5.81 -8.07
N SER A 144 -0.10 5.63 -9.04
CA SER A 144 -0.67 6.76 -9.75
C SER A 144 0.42 7.61 -10.43
N PHE A 145 0.42 8.92 -10.24
CA PHE A 145 1.46 9.83 -10.74
C PHE A 145 2.88 9.48 -10.22
N GLY A 146 2.99 8.76 -9.09
CA GLY A 146 4.26 8.21 -8.63
C GLY A 146 4.92 7.27 -9.64
N GLY A 147 4.13 6.52 -10.42
CA GLY A 147 4.65 5.70 -11.50
C GLY A 147 5.27 6.51 -12.65
N ALA A 148 4.67 7.63 -13.05
CA ALA A 148 5.25 8.56 -14.01
C ALA A 148 6.54 9.19 -13.45
N THR A 149 6.51 9.60 -12.18
CA THR A 149 7.68 10.15 -11.47
C THR A 149 8.85 9.17 -11.49
N THR A 150 8.64 7.91 -11.10
CA THR A 150 9.71 6.90 -11.00
C THR A 150 10.28 6.52 -12.37
N ARG A 151 9.49 6.58 -13.43
CA ARG A 151 9.97 6.34 -14.81
C ARG A 151 10.89 7.47 -15.27
N LEU A 152 10.47 8.73 -15.12
CA LEU A 152 11.31 9.88 -15.46
C LEU A 152 12.57 9.94 -14.58
N PHE A 153 12.44 9.63 -13.29
CA PHE A 153 13.57 9.51 -12.39
C PHE A 153 14.60 8.49 -12.88
N LEU A 154 14.15 7.29 -13.27
CA LEU A 154 15.05 6.23 -13.77
C LEU A 154 15.74 6.65 -15.06
N GLU A 155 15.04 7.34 -15.96
CA GLU A 155 15.61 7.85 -17.21
C GLU A 155 16.74 8.84 -16.95
N ILE A 156 16.48 9.88 -16.13
CA ILE A 156 17.49 10.89 -15.80
C ILE A 156 18.66 10.24 -15.01
N LEU A 157 18.38 9.34 -14.10
CA LEU A 157 19.40 8.63 -13.32
C LEU A 157 20.34 7.82 -14.22
N THR A 158 19.80 7.23 -15.30
CA THR A 158 20.55 6.38 -16.23
C THR A 158 21.25 7.18 -17.33
N ASN A 159 20.49 8.01 -18.05
CA ASN A 159 20.94 8.68 -19.27
C ASN A 159 21.37 10.13 -19.02
N GLY A 160 21.02 10.69 -17.85
CA GLY A 160 21.30 12.06 -17.48
C GLY A 160 20.41 13.06 -18.20
N CYS A 161 20.79 14.36 -18.09
CA CYS A 161 20.18 15.45 -18.83
C CYS A 161 21.28 16.38 -19.39
N PRO A 162 21.74 16.17 -20.62
CA PRO A 162 22.81 16.96 -21.23
C PRO A 162 22.52 18.47 -21.28
N GLU A 163 21.25 18.84 -21.40
CA GLU A 163 20.83 20.25 -21.45
C GLU A 163 21.06 20.94 -20.09
N GLU A 164 20.73 20.29 -18.97
CA GLU A 164 20.99 20.80 -17.63
C GLU A 164 22.49 20.89 -17.34
N VAL A 165 23.27 19.89 -17.77
CA VAL A 165 24.73 19.92 -17.65
C VAL A 165 25.33 21.09 -18.43
N ALA A 166 24.85 21.33 -19.64
CA ALA A 166 25.29 22.46 -20.47
C ALA A 166 24.89 23.81 -19.86
N ALA A 167 23.67 23.94 -19.35
CA ALA A 167 23.20 25.16 -18.69
C ALA A 167 23.99 25.48 -17.41
N ALA A 168 24.25 24.48 -16.58
CA ALA A 168 25.06 24.63 -15.37
C ALA A 168 26.49 25.10 -15.73
N LYS A 169 27.09 24.50 -16.73
CA LYS A 169 28.41 24.92 -17.24
C LYS A 169 28.40 26.37 -17.74
N ALA A 170 27.38 26.77 -18.50
CA ALA A 170 27.23 28.12 -19.00
C ALA A 170 27.05 29.13 -17.86
N ALA A 171 26.38 28.77 -16.79
CA ALA A 171 26.19 29.56 -15.57
C ALA A 171 27.41 29.55 -14.65
N GLY A 172 28.46 28.77 -14.95
CA GLY A 172 29.68 28.68 -14.11
C GLY A 172 29.45 27.93 -12.79
N VAL A 173 28.47 27.06 -12.72
CA VAL A 173 28.12 26.27 -11.52
C VAL A 173 28.21 24.78 -11.81
N ALA A 174 28.33 23.96 -10.74
CA ALA A 174 28.29 22.50 -10.89
C ALA A 174 26.85 22.02 -11.18
N PRO A 175 26.67 21.07 -12.12
CA PRO A 175 25.39 20.40 -12.29
C PRO A 175 25.13 19.45 -11.12
N SER A 176 23.86 19.15 -10.84
CA SER A 176 23.49 18.06 -9.95
C SER A 176 24.10 16.74 -10.46
N PRO A 177 24.65 15.89 -9.58
CA PRO A 177 25.09 14.54 -9.95
C PRO A 177 23.97 13.69 -10.57
N PHE A 178 22.70 14.01 -10.31
CA PHE A 178 21.53 13.37 -10.92
C PHE A 178 21.55 13.52 -12.45
N PHE A 179 21.81 14.73 -12.94
CA PHE A 179 21.80 15.03 -14.38
C PHE A 179 23.03 14.50 -15.15
N LEU A 180 24.03 13.97 -14.44
CA LEU A 180 25.20 13.37 -15.10
C LEU A 180 24.91 11.96 -15.63
N GLY A 181 23.84 11.30 -15.20
CA GLY A 181 23.52 9.93 -15.60
C GLY A 181 24.49 8.88 -15.10
N GLY A 182 24.52 7.74 -15.79
CA GLY A 182 25.45 6.62 -15.54
C GLY A 182 25.15 5.76 -14.32
N LYS A 183 23.96 5.91 -13.70
CA LYS A 183 23.57 5.27 -12.43
C LYS A 183 22.40 4.29 -12.58
N GLY A 184 22.14 3.78 -13.78
CA GLY A 184 21.00 2.88 -14.03
C GLY A 184 21.03 1.61 -13.17
N SER A 185 22.23 1.12 -12.81
CA SER A 185 22.40 -0.04 -11.92
C SER A 185 22.02 0.23 -10.46
N TRP A 186 21.70 1.47 -10.09
CA TRP A 186 21.26 1.81 -8.73
C TRP A 186 19.77 1.51 -8.50
N VAL A 187 19.07 1.12 -9.58
CA VAL A 187 17.68 0.64 -9.52
C VAL A 187 17.63 -0.78 -10.07
N HIS A 188 17.06 -1.70 -9.29
CA HIS A 188 16.88 -3.09 -9.68
C HIS A 188 15.54 -3.32 -10.38
N SER A 189 14.46 -2.78 -9.82
CA SER A 189 13.13 -2.91 -10.40
C SER A 189 12.30 -1.63 -10.29
N LEU A 190 11.32 -1.50 -11.19
CA LEU A 190 10.32 -0.45 -11.18
C LEU A 190 8.93 -1.07 -11.31
N THR A 191 8.10 -0.88 -10.28
CA THR A 191 6.71 -1.33 -10.25
C THR A 191 5.78 -0.13 -10.29
N ALA A 192 4.84 -0.13 -11.22
CA ALA A 192 3.85 0.91 -11.40
C ALA A 192 2.46 0.38 -11.04
N ILE A 193 1.78 1.01 -10.07
CA ILE A 193 0.44 0.65 -9.62
C ILE A 193 -0.53 1.74 -10.08
N ALA A 194 -1.52 1.39 -10.90
CA ALA A 194 -2.53 2.30 -11.42
C ALA A 194 -1.92 3.60 -12.02
N ALA A 195 -0.76 3.48 -12.66
CA ALA A 195 0.00 4.63 -13.13
C ALA A 195 -0.50 5.11 -14.51
N PRO A 196 -0.73 6.42 -14.69
CA PRO A 196 -1.13 6.99 -15.97
C PRO A 196 0.08 7.12 -16.91
N HIS A 197 0.60 5.99 -17.40
CA HIS A 197 1.78 5.96 -18.25
C HIS A 197 1.63 6.82 -19.51
N ASN A 198 0.41 6.91 -20.02
CA ASN A 198 0.07 7.62 -21.27
C ASN A 198 -0.91 8.78 -21.01
N GLY A 199 -0.95 9.29 -19.78
CA GLY A 199 -1.91 10.30 -19.37
C GLY A 199 -3.28 9.71 -18.99
N THR A 200 -4.26 10.59 -18.81
CA THR A 200 -5.61 10.17 -18.43
C THR A 200 -6.69 11.05 -19.05
N THR A 201 -7.74 10.41 -19.55
CA THR A 201 -8.93 11.14 -20.01
C THR A 201 -9.71 11.81 -18.87
N PHE A 202 -9.34 11.60 -17.61
CA PHE A 202 -9.92 12.32 -16.48
C PHE A 202 -9.81 13.84 -16.66
N ILE A 203 -8.71 14.32 -17.22
CA ILE A 203 -8.46 15.75 -17.45
C ILE A 203 -9.30 16.23 -18.64
N GLU A 204 -9.23 15.55 -19.76
CA GLU A 204 -9.92 15.94 -21.00
C GLU A 204 -11.45 15.80 -20.89
N ALA A 205 -11.94 14.82 -20.16
CA ALA A 205 -13.37 14.56 -19.98
C ALA A 205 -14.05 15.53 -19.01
N ASN A 206 -13.29 16.30 -18.23
CA ASN A 206 -13.81 17.18 -17.19
C ASN A 206 -13.38 18.63 -17.42
N SER A 207 -14.27 19.47 -17.93
CA SER A 207 -14.01 20.88 -18.24
C SER A 207 -13.52 21.73 -17.06
N ASN A 208 -13.74 21.27 -15.83
CA ASN A 208 -13.27 21.87 -14.57
C ASN A 208 -12.49 20.85 -13.74
N PHE A 209 -11.55 20.15 -14.37
CA PHE A 209 -10.81 19.05 -13.73
C PHE A 209 -10.09 19.49 -12.44
N THR A 210 -9.50 20.69 -12.41
CA THR A 210 -8.81 21.22 -11.21
C THR A 210 -9.77 21.31 -10.02
N LYS A 211 -11.00 21.81 -10.26
CA LYS A 211 -12.04 21.86 -9.22
C LYS A 211 -12.50 20.46 -8.81
N LEU A 212 -12.61 19.54 -9.77
CA LEU A 212 -12.97 18.15 -9.48
C LEU A 212 -11.88 17.46 -8.66
N ALA A 213 -10.61 17.61 -9.04
CA ALA A 213 -9.47 17.09 -8.30
C ALA A 213 -9.40 17.67 -6.88
N ALA A 214 -9.61 18.98 -6.72
CA ALA A 214 -9.69 19.63 -5.41
C ALA A 214 -10.85 19.09 -4.54
N ASN A 215 -12.01 18.86 -5.14
CA ASN A 215 -13.15 18.26 -4.43
C ASN A 215 -12.87 16.81 -4.02
N LEU A 216 -12.21 16.04 -4.89
CA LEU A 216 -11.79 14.67 -4.58
C LEU A 216 -10.81 14.65 -3.40
N ALA A 217 -9.77 15.48 -3.45
CA ALA A 217 -8.77 15.57 -2.38
C ALA A 217 -9.39 16.04 -1.05
N THR A 218 -10.27 17.05 -1.08
CA THR A 218 -10.96 17.55 0.09
C THR A 218 -11.96 16.54 0.64
N GLY A 219 -12.67 15.83 -0.25
CA GLY A 219 -13.58 14.75 0.09
C GLY A 219 -12.85 13.58 0.75
N ALA A 220 -11.71 13.18 0.22
CA ALA A 220 -10.85 12.17 0.80
C ALA A 220 -10.35 12.59 2.20
N ALA A 221 -9.82 13.81 2.35
CA ALA A 221 -9.38 14.34 3.64
C ALA A 221 -10.52 14.34 4.68
N LYS A 222 -11.76 14.65 4.25
CA LYS A 222 -12.94 14.62 5.12
C LYS A 222 -13.31 13.18 5.53
N ALA A 223 -13.35 12.27 4.57
CA ALA A 223 -13.69 10.86 4.82
C ALA A 223 -12.66 10.17 5.72
N LEU A 224 -11.39 10.58 5.64
CA LEU A 224 -10.30 10.10 6.48
C LEU A 224 -10.16 10.83 7.81
N GLY A 225 -11.08 11.76 8.15
CA GLY A 225 -11.02 12.52 9.42
C GLY A 225 -9.90 13.56 9.50
N LEU A 226 -9.22 13.86 8.39
CA LEU A 226 -8.05 14.77 8.33
C LEU A 226 -8.44 16.24 8.15
N SER A 227 -9.68 16.54 7.79
CA SER A 227 -10.13 17.88 7.36
C SER A 227 -9.98 18.98 8.40
N SER A 228 -9.99 18.64 9.70
CA SER A 228 -9.84 19.58 10.81
C SER A 228 -8.41 19.77 11.30
N LEU A 229 -7.49 18.92 10.88
CA LEU A 229 -6.09 18.97 11.28
C LEU A 229 -5.38 20.14 10.61
N LYS A 230 -4.57 20.88 11.38
CA LYS A 230 -3.81 22.03 10.92
C LYS A 230 -2.32 21.72 10.89
N GLY A 231 -1.62 22.25 9.88
CA GLY A 231 -0.18 22.17 9.77
C GLY A 231 0.39 20.75 9.65
N VAL A 232 -0.44 19.77 9.31
CA VAL A 232 0.00 18.36 9.11
C VAL A 232 0.35 18.06 7.66
N TYR A 233 -0.10 18.91 6.74
CA TYR A 233 0.03 18.71 5.30
C TYR A 233 0.94 19.77 4.69
N ASP A 234 1.88 19.33 3.85
CA ASP A 234 2.81 20.19 3.13
C ASP A 234 2.68 19.96 1.61
N PHE A 235 2.53 21.02 0.83
CA PHE A 235 2.44 20.90 -0.63
C PHE A 235 3.81 20.77 -1.29
N GLN A 236 4.90 21.06 -0.54
CA GLN A 236 6.27 21.01 -1.01
C GLN A 236 6.46 21.83 -2.31
N LEU A 237 6.05 23.09 -2.26
CA LEU A 237 6.12 24.05 -3.37
C LEU A 237 7.03 25.24 -3.03
N ASP A 238 8.05 25.02 -2.19
CA ASP A 238 8.99 26.04 -1.74
C ASP A 238 9.72 26.71 -2.91
N GLN A 239 10.01 25.97 -3.98
CA GLN A 239 10.64 26.50 -5.20
C GLN A 239 9.79 27.57 -5.90
N PHE A 240 8.47 27.55 -5.72
CA PHE A 240 7.53 28.57 -6.18
C PHE A 240 7.24 29.65 -5.12
N GLY A 241 7.97 29.64 -3.99
CA GLY A 241 7.73 30.56 -2.89
C GLY A 241 6.49 30.24 -2.04
N ILE A 242 5.84 29.12 -2.28
CA ILE A 242 4.64 28.69 -1.58
C ILE A 242 5.03 27.77 -0.42
N ARG A 243 5.18 28.36 0.76
CA ARG A 243 5.61 27.64 1.96
C ARG A 243 4.42 27.14 2.76
N LYS A 244 4.65 26.06 3.51
CA LYS A 244 3.73 25.53 4.49
C LYS A 244 3.32 26.55 5.54
N ASP A 245 2.05 26.58 5.93
CA ASP A 245 1.54 27.30 7.09
C ASP A 245 0.96 26.31 8.11
N ASP A 246 1.54 26.30 9.32
CA ASP A 246 1.11 25.39 10.38
C ASP A 246 -0.28 25.73 10.97
N ASN A 247 -0.88 26.86 10.60
CA ASN A 247 -2.22 27.26 11.03
C ASN A 247 -3.32 26.90 10.04
N GLU A 248 -2.97 26.44 8.85
CA GLU A 248 -3.93 26.07 7.80
C GLU A 248 -4.38 24.61 7.90
N THR A 249 -5.66 24.37 7.62
CA THR A 249 -6.17 23.04 7.29
C THR A 249 -5.81 22.68 5.85
N PHE A 250 -5.92 21.41 5.49
CA PHE A 250 -5.70 20.95 4.12
C PHE A 250 -6.49 21.77 3.08
N ALA A 251 -7.78 22.00 3.34
CA ALA A 251 -8.63 22.74 2.40
C ALA A 251 -8.22 24.22 2.24
N GLN A 252 -7.74 24.85 3.32
CA GLN A 252 -7.25 26.23 3.28
C GLN A 252 -5.93 26.33 2.51
N ALA A 253 -5.00 25.41 2.77
CA ALA A 253 -3.72 25.34 2.05
C ALA A 253 -3.95 25.06 0.56
N LEU A 254 -4.84 24.12 0.20
CA LEU A 254 -5.20 23.83 -1.18
C LEU A 254 -5.82 25.04 -1.89
N ASP A 255 -6.76 25.74 -1.25
CA ASP A 255 -7.38 26.95 -1.82
C ASP A 255 -6.34 28.05 -2.05
N ARG A 256 -5.38 28.25 -1.15
CA ARG A 256 -4.27 29.20 -1.29
C ARG A 256 -3.37 28.83 -2.47
N VAL A 257 -3.01 27.56 -2.61
CA VAL A 257 -2.20 27.07 -3.73
C VAL A 257 -2.90 27.26 -5.07
N LEU A 258 -4.19 26.90 -5.16
CA LEU A 258 -4.97 27.02 -6.40
C LEU A 258 -5.24 28.47 -6.80
N ARG A 259 -5.14 29.44 -5.86
CA ARG A 259 -5.27 30.88 -6.14
C ARG A 259 -3.93 31.56 -6.43
N SER A 260 -2.82 30.88 -6.17
CA SER A 260 -1.49 31.39 -6.53
C SER A 260 -1.28 31.31 -8.05
N ASP A 261 -0.15 31.83 -8.50
CA ASP A 261 0.29 31.75 -9.89
C ASP A 261 0.95 30.40 -10.25
N PHE A 262 1.05 29.46 -9.27
CA PHE A 262 1.68 28.16 -9.45
C PHE A 262 1.28 27.44 -10.75
N LEU A 263 -0.03 27.38 -11.04
CA LEU A 263 -0.51 26.70 -12.25
C LEU A 263 -0.10 27.42 -13.55
N SER A 264 0.24 28.71 -13.49
CA SER A 264 0.66 29.49 -14.66
C SER A 264 2.10 29.19 -15.10
N HIS A 265 2.92 28.61 -14.21
CA HIS A 265 4.29 28.21 -14.53
C HIS A 265 4.35 27.01 -15.49
N ASN A 266 3.24 26.28 -15.71
CA ASN A 266 3.18 25.08 -16.55
C ASN A 266 4.13 23.95 -16.12
N ASP A 267 4.54 23.95 -14.88
CA ASP A 267 5.39 22.95 -14.26
C ASP A 267 4.64 22.28 -13.11
N ASN A 268 3.69 21.43 -13.45
CA ASN A 268 2.82 20.83 -12.48
C ASN A 268 2.24 19.50 -12.97
N ALA A 269 1.82 18.68 -12.02
CA ALA A 269 1.27 17.36 -12.26
C ALA A 269 0.02 17.37 -13.16
N PHE A 270 -0.79 18.42 -13.13
CA PHE A 270 -2.01 18.48 -13.92
C PHE A 270 -1.72 18.57 -15.42
N LEU A 271 -0.64 19.27 -15.79
CA LEU A 271 -0.18 19.32 -17.17
C LEU A 271 0.43 17.98 -17.59
N ASP A 272 1.29 17.41 -16.76
CA ASP A 272 2.00 16.15 -17.05
C ASP A 272 1.05 14.96 -17.19
N LEU A 273 -0.12 15.02 -16.54
CA LEU A 273 -1.16 13.99 -16.59
C LEU A 273 -2.04 14.08 -17.84
N THR A 274 -1.95 15.16 -18.64
CA THR A 274 -2.63 15.21 -19.94
C THR A 274 -2.03 14.14 -20.86
N ILE A 275 -2.85 13.59 -21.77
CA ILE A 275 -2.40 12.57 -22.72
C ILE A 275 -1.28 13.11 -23.61
N ASP A 276 -1.46 14.33 -24.12
CA ASP A 276 -0.48 14.98 -25.00
C ASP A 276 0.89 15.11 -24.32
N LYS A 277 0.91 15.60 -23.06
CA LYS A 277 2.17 15.82 -22.32
C LYS A 277 2.80 14.52 -21.86
N SER A 278 2.01 13.56 -21.39
CA SER A 278 2.51 12.24 -21.03
C SER A 278 3.20 11.54 -22.19
N LEU A 279 2.61 11.58 -23.39
CA LEU A 279 3.21 11.00 -24.60
C LEU A 279 4.44 11.79 -25.07
N GLU A 280 4.47 13.11 -24.88
CA GLU A 280 5.67 13.90 -25.12
C GLU A 280 6.81 13.47 -24.20
N ILE A 281 6.56 13.34 -22.90
CA ILE A 281 7.54 12.87 -21.91
C ILE A 281 8.01 11.44 -22.26
N ASN A 282 7.09 10.56 -22.66
CA ASN A 282 7.43 9.19 -23.03
C ASN A 282 8.43 9.09 -24.20
N LYS A 283 8.45 10.06 -25.11
CA LYS A 283 9.42 10.08 -26.22
C LYS A 283 10.87 10.19 -25.75
N GLY A 284 11.08 10.73 -24.55
CA GLY A 284 12.41 10.87 -23.92
C GLY A 284 12.74 9.79 -22.91
N ILE A 285 11.89 8.77 -22.74
CA ILE A 285 12.09 7.71 -21.74
C ILE A 285 12.29 6.36 -22.43
N GLU A 286 13.38 5.68 -22.11
CA GLU A 286 13.71 4.35 -22.63
C GLU A 286 13.51 3.25 -21.58
N ILE A 287 13.20 2.04 -22.04
CA ILE A 287 13.25 0.84 -21.18
C ILE A 287 14.71 0.51 -20.91
N GLN A 288 15.11 0.55 -19.66
CA GLN A 288 16.48 0.24 -19.25
C GLN A 288 16.73 -1.27 -19.26
N PRO A 289 17.81 -1.74 -19.91
CA PRO A 289 18.02 -3.17 -20.17
C PRO A 289 18.26 -4.04 -18.94
N ASN A 290 18.65 -3.44 -17.84
CA ASN A 290 19.03 -4.14 -16.62
C ASN A 290 18.03 -3.96 -15.48
N VAL A 291 16.86 -3.38 -15.77
CA VAL A 291 15.80 -3.10 -14.79
C VAL A 291 14.59 -3.98 -15.06
N TYR A 292 14.00 -4.54 -14.03
CA TYR A 292 12.75 -5.29 -14.11
C TYR A 292 11.56 -4.34 -13.98
N TYR A 293 10.51 -4.55 -14.79
CA TYR A 293 9.35 -3.66 -14.81
C TYR A 293 8.06 -4.44 -14.60
N PHE A 294 7.20 -3.92 -13.71
CA PHE A 294 5.88 -4.46 -13.43
C PHE A 294 4.82 -3.36 -13.47
N SER A 295 3.64 -3.67 -13.99
CA SER A 295 2.49 -2.78 -13.92
C SER A 295 1.24 -3.52 -13.45
N TYR A 296 0.53 -2.89 -12.52
CA TYR A 296 -0.74 -3.32 -11.95
C TYR A 296 -1.80 -2.30 -12.31
N ALA A 297 -2.72 -2.65 -13.20
CA ALA A 297 -3.79 -1.78 -13.66
C ALA A 297 -5.12 -2.13 -12.97
N GLY A 298 -5.96 -1.12 -12.76
CA GLY A 298 -7.33 -1.26 -12.25
C GLY A 298 -8.38 -1.05 -13.34
N ASP A 299 -9.50 -1.77 -13.21
CA ASP A 299 -10.75 -1.48 -13.92
C ASP A 299 -11.93 -1.77 -12.99
N GLN A 300 -12.59 -0.73 -12.54
CA GLN A 300 -13.80 -0.85 -11.72
C GLN A 300 -15.05 -0.38 -12.49
N THR A 301 -15.06 -0.61 -13.80
CA THR A 301 -16.18 -0.28 -14.69
C THR A 301 -16.77 -1.52 -15.36
N SER A 302 -17.93 -1.36 -15.95
CA SER A 302 -18.57 -2.35 -16.80
C SER A 302 -19.15 -1.69 -18.04
N ALA A 303 -19.02 -2.36 -19.20
CA ALA A 303 -19.57 -1.88 -20.44
C ALA A 303 -21.11 -1.97 -20.44
N ASP A 304 -21.77 -0.92 -20.86
CA ASP A 304 -23.19 -0.92 -21.16
C ASP A 304 -23.46 -1.67 -22.48
N PRO A 305 -24.30 -2.69 -22.48
CA PRO A 305 -24.50 -3.54 -23.67
C PRO A 305 -25.10 -2.81 -24.89
N LEU A 306 -25.78 -1.69 -24.67
CA LEU A 306 -26.45 -0.95 -25.75
C LEU A 306 -25.55 0.11 -26.36
N THR A 307 -24.82 0.85 -25.54
CA THR A 307 -23.98 1.99 -25.95
C THR A 307 -22.50 1.64 -26.10
N GLY A 308 -22.06 0.60 -25.41
CA GLY A 308 -20.64 0.25 -25.25
C GLY A 308 -19.86 1.25 -24.37
N ASN A 309 -20.54 2.22 -23.75
CA ASN A 309 -19.92 3.10 -22.76
C ASN A 309 -19.63 2.33 -21.48
N HIS A 310 -18.62 2.77 -20.72
CA HIS A 310 -18.27 2.17 -19.44
C HIS A 310 -18.83 2.99 -18.29
N TYR A 311 -19.38 2.28 -17.31
CA TYR A 311 -19.93 2.88 -16.10
C TYR A 311 -19.32 2.26 -14.86
N PRO A 312 -19.18 3.03 -13.76
CA PRO A 312 -18.73 2.50 -12.49
C PRO A 312 -19.52 1.25 -12.09
N THR A 313 -18.83 0.21 -11.69
CA THR A 313 -19.49 -0.96 -11.11
C THR A 313 -20.02 -0.57 -9.74
N VAL A 314 -21.33 -0.66 -9.58
CA VAL A 314 -22.01 -0.49 -8.28
C VAL A 314 -22.26 -1.87 -7.70
N SER A 315 -21.86 -2.09 -6.47
CA SER A 315 -22.09 -3.35 -5.76
C SER A 315 -22.68 -3.07 -4.38
N ALA A 316 -23.54 -3.97 -3.96
CA ALA A 316 -24.03 -3.98 -2.59
C ALA A 316 -22.91 -4.32 -1.59
N ILE A 317 -21.89 -5.04 -2.04
CA ILE A 317 -20.64 -5.25 -1.29
C ILE A 317 -19.67 -4.13 -1.66
N PRO A 318 -19.36 -3.20 -0.76
CA PRO A 318 -18.51 -2.03 -1.07
C PRO A 318 -17.16 -2.40 -1.67
N SER A 319 -16.53 -3.49 -1.24
CA SER A 319 -15.24 -3.98 -1.76
C SER A 319 -15.27 -4.38 -3.24
N ASN A 320 -16.46 -4.67 -3.79
CA ASN A 320 -16.64 -5.11 -5.17
C ASN A 320 -17.15 -4.00 -6.09
N GLY A 321 -17.27 -2.76 -5.58
CA GLY A 321 -17.75 -1.61 -6.32
C GLY A 321 -16.77 -0.45 -6.33
N MET A 322 -17.02 0.53 -7.18
CA MET A 322 -16.28 1.79 -7.18
C MET A 322 -16.76 2.67 -6.03
N SER A 323 -15.82 3.29 -5.31
CA SER A 323 -16.16 4.24 -4.25
C SER A 323 -16.93 5.45 -4.79
N ALA A 324 -17.88 5.96 -4.01
CA ALA A 324 -18.70 7.12 -4.41
C ALA A 324 -17.85 8.34 -4.77
N LEU A 325 -16.66 8.46 -4.22
CA LEU A 325 -15.73 9.55 -4.49
C LEU A 325 -15.18 9.48 -5.92
N MET A 326 -14.94 8.27 -6.45
CA MET A 326 -14.38 8.07 -7.81
C MET A 326 -15.44 8.08 -8.92
N MET A 327 -16.70 7.77 -8.60
CA MET A 327 -17.78 7.63 -9.58
C MET A 327 -17.96 8.83 -10.53
N PRO A 328 -17.94 10.10 -10.10
CA PRO A 328 -18.16 11.24 -11.00
C PRO A 328 -17.11 11.33 -12.11
N GLY A 329 -15.84 11.13 -11.79
CA GLY A 329 -14.74 11.09 -12.76
C GLY A 329 -14.88 9.92 -13.72
N SER A 330 -15.10 8.74 -13.16
CA SER A 330 -15.26 7.49 -13.93
C SER A 330 -16.39 7.56 -14.96
N ILE A 331 -17.56 8.13 -14.60
CA ILE A 331 -18.70 8.27 -15.53
C ILE A 331 -18.33 9.14 -16.75
N ASN A 332 -17.58 10.22 -16.53
CA ASN A 332 -17.17 11.09 -17.62
C ASN A 332 -16.10 10.42 -18.49
N MET A 333 -15.11 9.76 -17.89
CA MET A 333 -14.09 8.99 -18.60
C MET A 333 -14.69 7.85 -19.42
N GLY A 334 -15.63 7.11 -18.85
CA GLY A 334 -16.27 5.95 -19.49
C GLY A 334 -17.17 6.28 -20.70
N LYS A 335 -17.30 7.55 -21.05
CA LYS A 335 -18.01 8.05 -22.24
C LYS A 335 -17.11 8.85 -23.18
N TYR A 336 -15.85 9.08 -22.79
CA TYR A 336 -14.93 9.95 -23.52
C TYR A 336 -14.14 9.14 -24.55
N CYS A 337 -14.69 9.02 -25.74
CA CYS A 337 -14.03 8.38 -26.88
C CYS A 337 -14.46 9.02 -28.18
N ASP A 338 -13.91 8.52 -29.30
CA ASP A 338 -14.15 8.97 -30.66
C ASP A 338 -13.86 10.48 -30.84
N LYS A 339 -12.77 10.93 -30.18
CA LYS A 339 -12.35 12.34 -30.14
C LYS A 339 -10.83 12.43 -30.25
N TYR A 340 -10.36 13.63 -30.56
CA TYR A 340 -8.95 13.97 -30.55
C TYR A 340 -8.63 14.87 -29.37
N THR A 341 -7.44 14.67 -28.75
CA THR A 341 -6.86 15.62 -27.80
C THR A 341 -6.48 16.91 -28.51
N ALA A 342 -6.07 17.94 -27.77
CA ALA A 342 -5.56 19.18 -28.34
C ALA A 342 -4.32 18.96 -29.22
N GLY A 343 -3.45 18.01 -28.88
CA GLY A 343 -2.27 17.61 -29.64
C GLY A 343 -2.55 16.65 -30.80
N GLY A 344 -3.80 16.27 -31.03
CA GLY A 344 -4.22 15.44 -32.17
C GLY A 344 -4.16 13.92 -31.91
N ILE A 345 -4.07 13.49 -30.67
CA ILE A 345 -4.13 12.07 -30.30
C ILE A 345 -5.58 11.57 -30.34
N TYR A 346 -5.83 10.49 -31.07
CA TYR A 346 -7.16 9.90 -31.16
C TYR A 346 -7.46 9.01 -29.96
N ILE A 347 -8.54 9.30 -29.25
CA ILE A 347 -9.04 8.54 -28.11
C ILE A 347 -10.12 7.59 -28.60
N ASP A 348 -9.79 6.34 -28.73
CA ASP A 348 -10.70 5.27 -29.12
C ASP A 348 -11.40 4.61 -27.91
N ARG A 349 -12.20 3.57 -28.18
CA ARG A 349 -12.98 2.88 -27.14
C ARG A 349 -12.14 2.09 -26.14
N SER A 350 -10.88 1.81 -26.43
CA SER A 350 -9.97 1.15 -25.47
C SER A 350 -9.68 2.00 -24.23
N TRP A 351 -9.93 3.32 -24.34
CA TRP A 351 -9.77 4.27 -23.24
C TRP A 351 -10.97 4.32 -22.29
N LEU A 352 -12.09 3.65 -22.57
CA LEU A 352 -13.30 3.73 -21.75
C LEU A 352 -13.18 2.99 -20.39
N PRO A 353 -12.59 1.77 -20.31
CA PRO A 353 -12.33 1.11 -19.02
C PRO A 353 -11.44 1.98 -18.15
N ASN A 354 -11.78 2.13 -16.85
CA ASN A 354 -11.04 2.98 -15.94
C ASN A 354 -11.24 2.61 -14.46
N ASP A 355 -10.34 3.07 -13.61
CA ASP A 355 -10.37 2.92 -12.17
C ASP A 355 -10.96 4.14 -11.43
N GLY A 356 -11.50 5.11 -12.18
CA GLY A 356 -12.05 6.38 -11.65
C GLY A 356 -11.16 7.59 -11.84
N LEU A 357 -9.86 7.43 -11.99
CA LEU A 357 -8.88 8.50 -12.26
C LEU A 357 -7.96 8.19 -13.44
N VAL A 358 -7.67 6.92 -13.70
CA VAL A 358 -6.76 6.48 -14.76
C VAL A 358 -7.47 5.48 -15.67
N ASN A 359 -7.30 5.63 -16.98
CA ASN A 359 -7.80 4.67 -17.95
C ASN A 359 -6.97 3.38 -17.87
N THR A 360 -7.63 2.24 -17.88
CA THR A 360 -6.97 0.93 -17.77
C THR A 360 -5.88 0.77 -18.82
N VAL A 361 -6.17 1.11 -20.08
CA VAL A 361 -5.18 1.03 -21.17
C VAL A 361 -3.92 1.85 -20.91
N SER A 362 -4.06 3.01 -20.26
CA SER A 362 -2.92 3.85 -19.90
C SER A 362 -2.08 3.27 -18.75
N ALA A 363 -2.70 2.46 -17.88
CA ALA A 363 -2.03 1.86 -16.74
C ALA A 363 -1.31 0.54 -17.05
N LEU A 364 -1.50 -0.04 -18.24
CA LEU A 364 -0.87 -1.32 -18.61
C LEU A 364 0.64 -1.17 -18.86
N TYR A 365 1.03 -0.25 -19.71
CA TYR A 365 2.43 0.02 -20.06
C TYR A 365 2.56 1.37 -20.79
N PRO A 366 3.77 1.98 -20.78
CA PRO A 366 4.00 3.22 -21.52
C PRO A 366 4.04 2.99 -23.04
N THR A 367 3.58 3.98 -23.79
CA THR A 367 3.66 4.01 -25.25
C THR A 367 4.32 5.30 -25.73
N THR A 368 4.84 5.31 -26.96
CA THR A 368 5.44 6.49 -27.59
C THR A 368 4.66 7.00 -28.80
N THR A 369 3.63 6.26 -29.23
CA THR A 369 2.88 6.56 -30.46
C THR A 369 1.57 7.27 -30.18
N ASP A 370 1.20 8.14 -31.11
CA ASP A 370 -0.10 8.79 -31.20
C ASP A 370 -1.17 7.91 -31.89
N LYS A 371 -0.76 6.75 -32.40
CA LYS A 371 -1.65 5.80 -33.09
C LYS A 371 -2.00 4.64 -32.18
N ASN A 372 -3.12 4.75 -31.50
CA ASN A 372 -3.77 3.63 -30.85
C ASN A 372 -2.92 2.82 -29.86
N THR A 373 -2.05 3.49 -29.09
CA THR A 373 -1.60 2.94 -27.82
C THR A 373 -1.04 1.50 -27.81
N THR A 374 -0.81 0.89 -28.97
CA THR A 374 -0.41 -0.51 -29.09
C THR A 374 1.10 -0.71 -29.20
N GLU A 375 1.87 0.36 -29.43
CA GLU A 375 3.34 0.27 -29.43
C GLU A 375 3.90 0.63 -28.06
N CYS A 376 4.38 -0.37 -27.36
CA CYS A 376 5.23 -0.18 -26.18
C CYS A 376 6.59 0.36 -26.61
N LEU A 377 7.32 0.94 -25.65
CA LEU A 377 8.73 1.26 -25.81
C LEU A 377 9.49 -0.02 -26.18
N LYS A 378 9.93 -0.11 -27.44
CA LYS A 378 10.65 -1.28 -27.96
C LYS A 378 12.14 -1.08 -27.79
N ARG A 379 12.80 -2.17 -27.48
CA ARG A 379 14.25 -2.26 -27.52
C ARG A 379 14.66 -3.26 -28.58
N ASP A 380 15.60 -2.86 -29.47
CA ASP A 380 16.23 -3.75 -30.48
C ASP A 380 15.21 -4.54 -31.33
N GLY A 381 14.05 -3.96 -31.64
CA GLY A 381 13.00 -4.59 -32.44
C GLY A 381 12.21 -5.69 -31.73
N THR A 382 12.45 -5.93 -30.45
CA THR A 382 11.69 -6.89 -29.63
C THR A 382 10.49 -6.23 -28.99
N GLN A 383 9.46 -7.02 -28.64
CA GLN A 383 8.31 -6.56 -27.89
C GLN A 383 8.77 -6.13 -26.48
N GLY A 384 8.47 -4.90 -26.08
CA GLY A 384 8.89 -4.33 -24.80
C GLY A 384 7.99 -4.70 -23.62
N TRP A 385 6.93 -5.50 -23.82
CA TRP A 385 5.99 -5.90 -22.76
C TRP A 385 5.44 -7.32 -22.99
N ILE A 386 5.03 -7.94 -21.87
CA ILE A 386 4.42 -9.27 -21.83
C ILE A 386 3.24 -9.21 -20.86
N ASN A 387 2.07 -9.72 -21.28
CA ASN A 387 0.98 -9.99 -20.35
C ASN A 387 1.33 -11.21 -19.51
N TYR A 388 1.29 -11.05 -18.20
CA TYR A 388 1.52 -12.12 -17.24
C TYR A 388 0.18 -12.54 -16.62
N ASP A 389 -0.12 -13.84 -16.63
CA ASP A 389 -1.38 -14.37 -16.15
C ASP A 389 -1.40 -14.63 -14.62
N GLY A 390 -0.25 -14.49 -13.96
CA GLY A 390 -0.09 -14.72 -12.53
C GLY A 390 0.01 -16.20 -12.14
N TYR A 391 -0.07 -17.13 -13.09
CA TYR A 391 -0.09 -18.58 -12.84
C TYR A 391 0.97 -19.37 -13.59
N SER A 392 1.55 -18.78 -14.66
CA SER A 392 2.56 -19.44 -15.46
C SER A 392 3.92 -19.39 -14.77
N ASP A 393 4.67 -20.49 -14.79
CA ASP A 393 6.08 -20.51 -14.41
C ASP A 393 6.87 -19.66 -15.40
N ILE A 394 7.04 -18.38 -15.08
CA ILE A 394 7.81 -17.45 -15.90
C ILE A 394 9.07 -17.02 -15.15
N THR A 395 10.20 -17.08 -15.83
CA THR A 395 11.42 -16.43 -15.35
C THR A 395 11.42 -14.98 -15.79
N PHE A 396 11.28 -14.06 -14.86
CA PHE A 396 11.36 -12.63 -15.13
C PHE A 396 12.72 -12.27 -15.73
N ARG A 397 12.71 -11.39 -16.73
CA ARG A 397 13.92 -10.87 -17.39
C ARG A 397 13.92 -9.34 -17.33
N PRO A 398 15.06 -8.70 -17.10
CA PRO A 398 15.14 -7.24 -17.14
C PRO A 398 14.92 -6.70 -18.56
N GLY A 399 14.54 -5.44 -18.66
CA GLY A 399 14.27 -4.76 -19.93
C GLY A 399 12.92 -5.08 -20.55
N ILE A 400 12.00 -5.67 -19.81
CA ILE A 400 10.65 -6.03 -20.26
C ILE A 400 9.62 -5.55 -19.22
N TRP A 401 8.51 -4.98 -19.68
CA TRP A 401 7.33 -4.70 -18.88
C TRP A 401 6.47 -5.96 -18.72
N TYR A 402 6.31 -6.41 -17.49
CA TYR A 402 5.35 -7.45 -17.12
C TYR A 402 4.04 -6.79 -16.73
N VAL A 403 3.03 -6.97 -17.56
CA VAL A 403 1.68 -6.44 -17.35
C VAL A 403 0.91 -7.48 -16.54
N MET A 404 0.70 -7.18 -15.27
CA MET A 404 -0.01 -8.06 -14.34
C MET A 404 -1.51 -8.09 -14.65
N PRO A 405 -2.26 -9.13 -14.22
CA PRO A 405 -3.68 -9.21 -14.45
C PRO A 405 -4.43 -7.96 -13.97
N VAL A 406 -5.33 -7.43 -14.82
CA VAL A 406 -6.12 -6.26 -14.46
C VAL A 406 -6.98 -6.57 -13.22
N THR A 407 -6.79 -5.77 -12.20
CA THR A 407 -7.48 -5.94 -10.91
C THR A 407 -8.83 -5.23 -10.94
N ARG A 408 -9.89 -5.89 -10.44
CA ARG A 408 -11.18 -5.23 -10.16
C ARG A 408 -11.03 -4.34 -8.93
N ALA A 409 -10.56 -3.12 -9.16
CA ALA A 409 -10.30 -2.13 -8.13
C ALA A 409 -10.45 -0.71 -8.68
N ASP A 410 -10.95 0.21 -7.84
CA ASP A 410 -10.82 1.63 -8.11
C ASP A 410 -9.43 2.14 -7.72
N HIS A 411 -9.12 3.36 -8.14
CA HIS A 411 -7.80 3.96 -7.99
C HIS A 411 -7.27 3.99 -6.56
N MET A 412 -8.14 4.28 -5.59
CA MET A 412 -7.76 4.38 -4.18
C MET A 412 -7.75 3.03 -3.46
N GLN A 413 -8.39 2.01 -4.00
CA GLN A 413 -8.39 0.67 -3.42
C GLN A 413 -6.99 0.04 -3.42
N PHE A 414 -6.12 0.41 -4.35
CA PHE A 414 -4.72 -0.04 -4.36
C PHE A 414 -3.93 0.43 -3.14
N VAL A 415 -4.24 1.59 -2.61
CA VAL A 415 -3.55 2.14 -1.43
C VAL A 415 -4.38 2.01 -0.15
N GLY A 416 -5.34 1.09 -0.13
CA GLY A 416 -6.17 0.84 1.05
C GLY A 416 -7.18 1.96 1.33
N GLY A 417 -7.55 2.74 0.30
CA GLY A 417 -8.43 3.91 0.41
C GLY A 417 -9.86 3.58 0.75
N ILE A 418 -10.52 4.60 1.17
CA ILE A 418 -11.86 4.75 1.71
C ILE A 418 -12.80 3.59 1.36
N ALA A 419 -13.02 2.74 2.35
CA ALA A 419 -14.20 1.89 2.56
C ALA A 419 -14.31 0.57 1.78
N ASN A 420 -13.37 0.13 0.96
CA ASN A 420 -13.76 -0.90 0.03
C ASN A 420 -12.90 -2.17 -0.07
N LYS A 421 -11.68 -2.21 0.46
CA LYS A 421 -10.95 -3.48 0.57
C LYS A 421 -10.64 -3.79 2.02
N SER A 422 -10.73 -5.06 2.38
CA SER A 422 -10.32 -5.48 3.71
C SER A 422 -8.81 -5.22 3.89
N VAL A 423 -8.41 -4.98 5.11
CA VAL A 423 -6.99 -4.86 5.49
C VAL A 423 -6.19 -6.05 4.98
N ILE A 424 -6.76 -7.24 5.07
CA ILE A 424 -6.15 -8.49 4.64
C ILE A 424 -5.91 -8.51 3.13
N GLU A 425 -6.90 -8.14 2.31
CA GLU A 425 -6.75 -8.10 0.86
C GLU A 425 -5.67 -7.10 0.43
N THR A 426 -5.61 -5.95 1.10
CA THR A 426 -4.59 -4.94 0.84
C THR A 426 -3.20 -5.46 1.22
N HIS A 427 -3.04 -6.07 2.39
CA HIS A 427 -1.77 -6.64 2.82
C HIS A 427 -1.30 -7.79 1.91
N LEU A 428 -2.22 -8.67 1.49
CA LEU A 428 -1.89 -9.75 0.55
C LEU A 428 -1.49 -9.24 -0.83
N PHE A 429 -2.18 -8.21 -1.34
CA PHE A 429 -1.78 -7.58 -2.59
C PHE A 429 -0.33 -7.12 -2.55
N TYR A 430 0.06 -6.39 -1.51
CA TYR A 430 1.44 -5.91 -1.37
C TYR A 430 2.43 -7.02 -1.07
N ARG A 431 2.01 -8.09 -0.38
CA ARG A 431 2.87 -9.25 -0.16
C ARG A 431 3.19 -9.95 -1.48
N ASN A 432 2.19 -10.20 -2.31
CA ASN A 432 2.38 -10.80 -3.63
C ASN A 432 3.25 -9.90 -4.53
N LEU A 433 3.05 -8.59 -4.49
CA LEU A 433 3.91 -7.63 -5.19
C LEU A 433 5.37 -7.71 -4.71
N MET A 434 5.63 -7.90 -3.41
CA MET A 434 6.98 -8.15 -2.92
C MET A 434 7.54 -9.48 -3.44
N ASP A 435 6.74 -10.53 -3.52
CA ASP A 435 7.16 -11.82 -4.04
C ASP A 435 7.51 -11.74 -5.53
N ASP A 436 6.81 -10.94 -6.34
CA ASP A 436 7.17 -10.65 -7.74
C ASP A 436 8.50 -9.89 -7.82
N ILE A 437 8.71 -8.84 -7.02
CA ILE A 437 9.96 -8.06 -7.01
C ILE A 437 11.14 -8.95 -6.60
N TYR A 438 11.02 -9.64 -5.47
CA TYR A 438 12.14 -10.43 -4.93
C TYR A 438 12.38 -11.73 -5.71
N GLY A 439 11.39 -12.24 -6.44
CA GLY A 439 11.53 -13.34 -7.41
C GLY A 439 12.52 -13.02 -8.53
N THR A 440 12.84 -11.76 -8.78
CA THR A 440 13.81 -11.34 -9.82
C THR A 440 15.27 -11.51 -9.42
N TYR A 441 15.59 -11.76 -8.14
CA TYR A 441 16.95 -11.90 -7.66
C TYR A 441 17.56 -13.31 -7.86
N GLY A 442 16.91 -14.17 -8.69
CA GLY A 442 17.46 -15.49 -9.07
C GLY A 442 17.42 -16.55 -7.97
N SER A 443 16.99 -16.21 -6.79
CA SER A 443 16.50 -17.15 -5.80
C SER A 443 15.15 -17.62 -6.33
N GLY A 444 15.03 -18.92 -6.66
CA GLY A 444 13.75 -19.49 -7.09
C GLY A 444 12.60 -18.93 -6.26
N GLN A 445 11.38 -18.94 -6.84
CA GLN A 445 10.16 -18.50 -6.15
C GLN A 445 10.29 -18.78 -4.65
N PRO A 446 10.04 -17.83 -3.75
CA PRO A 446 10.11 -18.12 -2.32
C PRO A 446 9.31 -19.40 -2.14
N GLU A 447 9.97 -20.46 -1.70
CA GLU A 447 9.30 -21.72 -1.40
C GLU A 447 8.11 -21.33 -0.55
N GLU A 448 6.91 -21.59 -1.04
CA GLU A 448 5.66 -21.20 -0.37
C GLU A 448 5.86 -21.64 1.08
N GLN A 449 6.04 -20.67 2.01
CA GLN A 449 6.42 -21.01 3.39
C GLN A 449 5.45 -22.08 3.85
N PRO A 450 5.88 -23.30 4.10
CA PRO A 450 4.96 -24.38 4.39
C PRO A 450 4.11 -23.94 5.57
N PHE A 451 2.80 -24.01 5.39
CA PHE A 451 1.87 -23.65 6.46
C PHE A 451 2.24 -24.46 7.71
N PRO A 452 2.72 -23.82 8.79
CA PRO A 452 3.48 -24.54 9.82
C PRO A 452 2.59 -25.37 10.74
N PHE A 453 1.27 -25.11 10.75
CA PHE A 453 0.38 -25.68 11.76
C PHE A 453 -0.12 -27.06 11.36
N THR A 454 0.50 -28.08 11.90
CA THR A 454 0.19 -29.49 11.62
C THR A 454 -1.18 -29.94 12.15
N ASP A 455 -1.78 -29.20 13.06
CA ASP A 455 -3.10 -29.44 13.65
C ASP A 455 -4.24 -28.74 12.88
N VAL A 456 -3.94 -28.08 11.76
CA VAL A 456 -4.90 -27.42 10.88
C VAL A 456 -4.86 -28.11 9.51
N ALA A 457 -5.63 -29.17 9.34
CA ALA A 457 -5.69 -29.90 8.08
C ALA A 457 -6.28 -29.04 6.94
N ALA A 458 -5.78 -29.21 5.70
CA ALA A 458 -6.22 -28.45 4.52
C ALA A 458 -7.75 -28.57 4.25
N GLY A 459 -8.37 -29.68 4.62
CA GLY A 459 -9.84 -29.88 4.51
C GLY A 459 -10.66 -29.28 5.67
N ARG A 460 -10.03 -28.63 6.66
CA ARG A 460 -10.74 -27.99 7.76
C ARG A 460 -11.44 -26.72 7.25
N TRP A 461 -12.68 -26.51 7.69
CA TRP A 461 -13.48 -25.35 7.28
C TRP A 461 -12.79 -23.98 7.53
N SER A 462 -11.94 -23.92 8.54
CA SER A 462 -11.22 -22.70 8.95
C SER A 462 -9.81 -22.59 8.35
N TYR A 463 -9.37 -23.58 7.56
CA TYR A 463 -8.00 -23.64 7.02
C TYR A 463 -7.61 -22.36 6.26
N SER A 464 -8.45 -21.95 5.32
CA SER A 464 -8.19 -20.75 4.50
C SER A 464 -8.10 -19.47 5.35
N TYR A 465 -8.97 -19.31 6.34
CA TYR A 465 -8.96 -18.15 7.23
C TYR A 465 -7.72 -18.10 8.12
N ILE A 466 -7.32 -19.24 8.69
CA ILE A 466 -6.14 -19.33 9.54
C ILE A 466 -4.88 -19.09 8.70
N ARG A 467 -4.78 -19.70 7.53
CA ARG A 467 -3.65 -19.52 6.61
C ARG A 467 -3.51 -18.06 6.20
N GLN A 468 -4.59 -17.43 5.73
CA GLN A 468 -4.63 -16.04 5.31
C GLN A 468 -4.16 -15.08 6.42
N LEU A 469 -4.63 -15.25 7.65
CA LEU A 469 -4.23 -14.39 8.78
C LEU A 469 -2.80 -14.67 9.25
N TYR A 470 -2.34 -15.90 9.13
CA TYR A 470 -0.94 -16.26 9.43
C TYR A 470 0.01 -15.63 8.42
N GLU A 471 -0.24 -15.78 7.12
CA GLU A 471 0.53 -15.15 6.06
C GLU A 471 0.50 -13.62 6.15
N ALA A 472 -0.63 -13.05 6.54
CA ALA A 472 -0.74 -11.61 6.83
C ALA A 472 -0.05 -11.19 8.14
N GLY A 473 0.54 -12.11 8.91
CA GLY A 473 1.22 -11.79 10.18
C GLY A 473 0.28 -11.35 11.30
N VAL A 474 -1.03 -11.53 11.13
CA VAL A 474 -2.05 -11.12 12.13
C VAL A 474 -2.09 -12.08 13.32
N ILE A 475 -1.88 -13.38 13.05
CA ILE A 475 -1.91 -14.42 14.08
C ILE A 475 -0.59 -15.17 14.19
N ASP A 476 -0.36 -15.73 15.37
CA ASP A 476 0.71 -16.69 15.65
C ASP A 476 0.11 -18.02 16.05
N GLY A 477 0.88 -19.11 15.92
CA GLY A 477 0.59 -20.37 16.58
C GLY A 477 0.66 -20.28 18.09
N MET A 478 0.15 -21.28 18.78
CA MET A 478 0.42 -21.49 20.22
C MET A 478 1.83 -22.04 20.42
N THR A 479 2.35 -22.74 19.41
CA THR A 479 3.74 -23.16 19.26
C THR A 479 4.16 -22.88 17.81
N PRO A 480 5.43 -23.03 17.44
CA PRO A 480 5.84 -22.90 16.04
C PRO A 480 5.10 -23.79 15.05
N THR A 481 4.56 -24.92 15.50
CA THR A 481 3.94 -25.94 14.63
C THR A 481 2.47 -26.26 14.97
N THR A 482 1.86 -25.60 15.96
CA THR A 482 0.47 -25.84 16.34
C THR A 482 -0.29 -24.53 16.52
N PHE A 483 -1.51 -24.48 15.98
CA PHE A 483 -2.42 -23.35 16.09
C PHE A 483 -3.45 -23.51 17.21
N VAL A 484 -3.89 -24.74 17.50
CA VAL A 484 -4.99 -25.09 18.42
C VAL A 484 -6.33 -24.44 17.99
N PRO A 485 -6.89 -24.79 16.81
CA PRO A 485 -8.02 -24.08 16.21
C PRO A 485 -9.28 -24.06 17.09
N THR A 486 -9.54 -25.12 17.85
CA THR A 486 -10.70 -25.23 18.76
C THR A 486 -10.44 -24.67 20.17
N GLY A 487 -9.22 -24.20 20.44
CA GLY A 487 -8.90 -23.56 21.72
C GLY A 487 -9.60 -22.21 21.84
N ASP A 488 -9.95 -21.82 23.06
CA ASP A 488 -10.57 -20.55 23.36
C ASP A 488 -9.59 -19.39 23.15
N VAL A 489 -10.12 -18.22 22.78
CA VAL A 489 -9.36 -16.96 22.65
C VAL A 489 -9.52 -16.16 23.92
N THR A 490 -8.41 -15.67 24.49
CA THR A 490 -8.49 -14.71 25.59
C THR A 490 -8.75 -13.29 25.06
N ARG A 491 -9.28 -12.41 25.90
CA ARG A 491 -9.53 -11.02 25.57
C ARG A 491 -8.23 -10.32 25.12
N ALA A 492 -7.11 -10.58 25.79
CA ALA A 492 -5.81 -10.03 25.41
C ALA A 492 -5.31 -10.54 24.05
N GLN A 493 -5.51 -11.84 23.77
CA GLN A 493 -5.15 -12.39 22.45
C GLN A 493 -5.98 -11.75 21.34
N PHE A 494 -7.25 -11.51 21.57
CA PHE A 494 -8.12 -10.92 20.54
C PHE A 494 -7.74 -9.46 20.24
N VAL A 495 -7.47 -8.62 21.23
CA VAL A 495 -7.01 -7.25 20.97
C VAL A 495 -5.63 -7.21 20.29
N LYS A 496 -4.74 -8.21 20.55
CA LYS A 496 -3.51 -8.36 19.79
C LYS A 496 -3.78 -8.65 18.32
N MET A 497 -4.75 -9.52 18.01
CA MET A 497 -5.15 -9.81 16.64
C MET A 497 -5.68 -8.55 15.94
N LEU A 498 -6.53 -7.76 16.61
CA LEU A 498 -7.06 -6.49 16.07
C LEU A 498 -5.95 -5.46 15.82
N ALA A 499 -5.02 -5.29 16.76
CA ALA A 499 -3.91 -4.36 16.59
C ALA A 499 -2.98 -4.76 15.43
N ARG A 500 -2.71 -6.06 15.29
CA ARG A 500 -1.92 -6.58 14.17
C ARG A 500 -2.67 -6.49 12.84
N LEU A 501 -3.97 -6.71 12.85
CA LEU A 501 -4.81 -6.52 11.67
C LEU A 501 -4.75 -5.08 11.18
N GLN A 502 -4.76 -4.11 12.13
CA GLN A 502 -4.58 -2.69 11.83
C GLN A 502 -3.16 -2.33 11.40
N GLY A 503 -2.17 -3.18 11.62
CA GLY A 503 -0.76 -2.82 11.44
C GLY A 503 -0.27 -1.78 12.46
N ALA A 504 -0.92 -1.70 13.63
CA ALA A 504 -0.70 -0.65 14.61
C ALA A 504 0.71 -0.71 15.21
N ASP A 505 1.41 0.42 15.25
CA ASP A 505 2.55 0.60 16.14
C ASP A 505 2.03 0.79 17.56
N VAL A 506 2.24 -0.23 18.38
CA VAL A 506 1.77 -0.22 19.77
C VAL A 506 2.83 0.28 20.76
N SER A 507 4.02 0.68 20.31
CA SER A 507 5.16 1.05 21.16
C SER A 507 4.90 2.31 21.99
N GLU A 508 4.09 3.22 21.51
CA GLU A 508 3.76 4.49 22.17
C GLU A 508 2.66 4.39 23.24
N TYR A 509 1.94 3.25 23.30
CA TYR A 509 0.81 3.08 24.21
C TYR A 509 1.26 2.54 25.57
N ARG A 510 1.39 3.40 26.57
CA ARG A 510 2.00 3.08 27.87
C ARG A 510 1.05 2.59 28.95
N SER A 511 -0.18 3.16 29.04
CA SER A 511 -1.17 2.75 30.05
C SER A 511 -2.59 3.14 29.61
N ALA A 512 -3.55 2.22 29.81
CA ALA A 512 -4.98 2.45 29.64
C ALA A 512 -5.74 2.63 30.97
N GLY A 513 -5.02 2.62 32.09
CA GLY A 513 -5.63 2.78 33.43
C GLY A 513 -6.26 1.51 34.01
N PHE A 514 -6.09 0.34 33.39
CA PHE A 514 -6.56 -0.92 33.94
C PHE A 514 -5.57 -1.48 34.95
N GLU A 515 -6.03 -1.76 36.17
CA GLU A 515 -5.19 -2.24 37.28
C GLU A 515 -4.69 -3.67 37.07
N ASP A 516 -5.42 -4.48 36.29
CA ASP A 516 -5.12 -5.87 35.93
C ASP A 516 -4.29 -6.00 34.65
N VAL A 517 -3.74 -4.89 34.13
CA VAL A 517 -2.86 -4.85 32.95
C VAL A 517 -1.47 -4.30 33.35
N PRO A 518 -0.58 -5.16 33.93
CA PRO A 518 0.77 -4.74 34.27
C PRO A 518 1.54 -4.22 33.07
N ALA A 519 2.32 -3.17 33.22
CA ALA A 519 3.03 -2.50 32.12
C ALA A 519 4.07 -3.40 31.41
N ASP A 520 4.57 -4.42 32.08
CA ASP A 520 5.53 -5.40 31.57
C ASP A 520 4.86 -6.64 30.95
N ALA A 521 3.53 -6.75 31.01
CA ALA A 521 2.82 -7.84 30.38
C ALA A 521 2.89 -7.74 28.86
N TRP A 522 3.10 -8.88 28.18
CA TRP A 522 3.20 -8.93 26.72
C TRP A 522 1.99 -8.32 26.00
N TYR A 523 0.83 -8.33 26.62
CA TYR A 523 -0.42 -7.82 26.08
C TYR A 523 -0.66 -6.35 26.40
N ALA A 524 0.08 -5.74 27.30
CA ALA A 524 -0.18 -4.38 27.76
C ALA A 524 -0.19 -3.35 26.62
N PRO A 525 0.77 -3.33 25.67
CA PRO A 525 0.73 -2.37 24.57
C PRO A 525 -0.52 -2.51 23.69
N TYR A 526 -0.97 -3.75 23.45
CA TYR A 526 -2.15 -4.02 22.63
C TYR A 526 -3.46 -3.63 23.32
N VAL A 527 -3.58 -3.91 24.62
CA VAL A 527 -4.73 -3.49 25.42
C VAL A 527 -4.81 -1.97 25.50
N ASN A 528 -3.68 -1.32 25.75
CA ASN A 528 -3.59 0.13 25.82
C ASN A 528 -3.95 0.79 24.48
N TRP A 529 -3.47 0.24 23.37
CA TRP A 529 -3.85 0.66 22.03
C TRP A 529 -5.37 0.53 21.81
N ALA A 530 -5.94 -0.64 22.14
CA ALA A 530 -7.36 -0.89 21.92
C ALA A 530 -8.26 0.04 22.78
N ALA A 531 -7.82 0.36 23.99
CA ALA A 531 -8.52 1.32 24.86
C ALA A 531 -8.42 2.75 24.34
N ALA A 532 -7.23 3.18 23.92
CA ALA A 532 -7.00 4.52 23.36
C ALA A 532 -7.81 4.77 22.07
N ASN A 533 -8.07 3.71 21.30
CA ASN A 533 -8.89 3.76 20.09
C ASN A 533 -10.37 3.44 20.31
N GLY A 534 -10.82 3.35 21.57
CA GLY A 534 -12.24 3.15 21.90
C GLY A 534 -12.79 1.76 21.54
N ILE A 535 -11.93 0.80 21.22
CA ILE A 535 -12.33 -0.58 20.89
C ILE A 535 -12.76 -1.33 22.15
N VAL A 536 -12.08 -1.07 23.27
CA VAL A 536 -12.36 -1.69 24.56
C VAL A 536 -12.53 -0.66 25.68
N TYR A 537 -13.43 -0.94 26.62
CA TYR A 537 -13.68 -0.10 27.81
C TYR A 537 -13.51 -0.88 29.12
N GLY A 538 -12.98 -2.12 29.05
CA GLY A 538 -12.87 -3.01 30.19
C GLY A 538 -14.15 -3.81 30.51
N ILE A 539 -14.08 -4.63 31.55
CA ILE A 539 -15.24 -5.26 32.19
C ILE A 539 -15.77 -4.39 33.33
N SER A 540 -14.95 -3.46 33.80
CA SER A 540 -15.27 -2.36 34.71
C SER A 540 -14.41 -1.15 34.34
N SER A 541 -14.53 -0.05 35.08
CA SER A 541 -13.70 1.15 34.87
C SER A 541 -12.21 0.92 35.15
N THR A 542 -11.84 -0.11 35.87
CA THR A 542 -10.46 -0.40 36.30
C THR A 542 -9.96 -1.79 35.89
N GLU A 543 -10.80 -2.64 35.33
CA GLU A 543 -10.43 -4.01 34.97
C GLU A 543 -10.73 -4.34 33.51
N PHE A 544 -9.75 -4.92 32.82
CA PHE A 544 -9.86 -5.42 31.44
C PHE A 544 -10.14 -6.93 31.36
N ALA A 545 -9.70 -7.70 32.32
CA ALA A 545 -9.69 -9.17 32.38
C ALA A 545 -8.90 -9.81 31.20
N PRO A 546 -7.58 -9.53 31.05
CA PRO A 546 -6.80 -9.90 29.87
C PRO A 546 -6.75 -11.42 29.61
N ASN A 547 -6.73 -12.23 30.66
CA ASN A 547 -6.63 -13.68 30.58
C ASN A 547 -7.97 -14.43 30.58
N ALA A 548 -9.09 -13.70 30.71
CA ALA A 548 -10.42 -14.30 30.56
C ALA A 548 -10.70 -14.63 29.11
N ASN A 549 -11.36 -15.77 28.87
CA ASN A 549 -11.86 -16.11 27.54
C ASN A 549 -12.86 -15.05 27.07
N ILE A 550 -12.75 -14.64 25.81
CA ILE A 550 -13.69 -13.68 25.24
C ILE A 550 -15.00 -14.38 24.87
N SER A 551 -16.13 -13.80 25.30
CA SER A 551 -17.43 -14.30 24.85
C SER A 551 -17.69 -13.90 23.40
N ARG A 552 -18.51 -14.68 22.70
CA ARG A 552 -18.87 -14.38 21.30
C ARG A 552 -19.56 -13.02 21.15
N GLN A 553 -20.40 -12.62 22.11
CA GLN A 553 -21.02 -11.29 22.09
C GLN A 553 -20.02 -10.16 22.34
N ASP A 554 -19.03 -10.34 23.24
CA ASP A 554 -18.00 -9.34 23.47
C ASP A 554 -17.04 -9.20 22.27
N MET A 555 -16.73 -10.33 21.61
CA MET A 555 -15.97 -10.32 20.37
C MET A 555 -16.69 -9.53 19.28
N ALA A 556 -18.01 -9.72 19.13
CA ALA A 556 -18.83 -8.95 18.19
C ALA A 556 -18.78 -7.44 18.51
N VAL A 557 -18.89 -7.04 19.77
CA VAL A 557 -18.81 -5.65 20.18
C VAL A 557 -17.44 -5.03 19.87
N MET A 558 -16.35 -5.76 20.12
CA MET A 558 -15.00 -5.27 19.80
C MET A 558 -14.79 -5.15 18.29
N LEU A 559 -15.32 -6.06 17.47
CA LEU A 559 -15.27 -5.98 16.01
C LEU A 559 -16.08 -4.80 15.46
N ASP A 560 -17.29 -4.60 15.96
CA ASP A 560 -18.14 -3.47 15.53
C ASP A 560 -17.50 -2.11 15.86
N ARG A 561 -16.95 -1.97 17.07
CA ARG A 561 -16.22 -0.76 17.46
C ARG A 561 -14.95 -0.56 16.65
N TYR A 562 -14.23 -1.63 16.37
CA TYR A 562 -13.07 -1.61 15.49
C TYR A 562 -13.47 -1.13 14.09
N ALA A 563 -14.54 -1.68 13.52
CA ALA A 563 -15.05 -1.24 12.22
C ALA A 563 -15.42 0.24 12.21
N GLN A 564 -16.14 0.71 13.23
CA GLN A 564 -16.52 2.11 13.37
C GLN A 564 -15.31 3.03 13.54
N GLN A 565 -14.34 2.66 14.37
CA GLN A 565 -13.13 3.46 14.63
C GLN A 565 -12.27 3.64 13.38
N PHE A 566 -12.15 2.61 12.57
CA PHE A 566 -11.29 2.63 11.38
C PHE A 566 -12.07 2.83 10.06
N GLY A 567 -13.34 3.21 10.14
CA GLY A 567 -14.14 3.54 8.97
C GLY A 567 -14.48 2.37 8.07
N ILE A 568 -14.43 1.13 8.59
CA ILE A 568 -14.86 -0.06 7.86
C ILE A 568 -16.38 -0.03 7.76
N VAL A 569 -16.89 0.07 6.54
CA VAL A 569 -18.33 0.09 6.29
C VAL A 569 -18.85 -1.34 6.27
N LEU A 570 -19.59 -1.72 7.30
CA LEU A 570 -20.26 -3.01 7.36
C LEU A 570 -21.39 -3.06 6.32
N GLY A 571 -21.33 -4.05 5.42
CA GLY A 571 -22.37 -4.31 4.44
C GLY A 571 -23.73 -4.61 5.10
N THR A 572 -24.81 -4.40 4.36
CA THR A 572 -26.18 -4.71 4.82
C THR A 572 -26.88 -5.71 3.90
N ASP A 573 -26.10 -6.51 3.18
CA ASP A 573 -26.54 -7.29 2.02
C ASP A 573 -27.23 -8.58 2.40
N ASN A 574 -26.98 -9.09 3.60
CA ASN A 574 -27.67 -10.26 4.08
C ASN A 574 -29.02 -9.90 4.74
N ALA A 575 -30.02 -10.72 4.49
CA ALA A 575 -31.28 -10.60 5.19
C ALA A 575 -31.06 -10.68 6.72
N ALA A 576 -31.78 -9.86 7.46
CA ALA A 576 -31.74 -9.94 8.92
C ALA A 576 -32.20 -11.33 9.38
N VAL A 577 -31.36 -11.99 10.17
CA VAL A 577 -31.65 -13.27 10.81
C VAL A 577 -31.87 -13.06 12.30
N THR A 578 -32.96 -13.58 12.83
CA THR A 578 -33.20 -13.66 14.27
C THR A 578 -32.64 -14.97 14.78
N PHE A 579 -31.65 -14.93 15.66
CA PHE A 579 -31.07 -16.12 16.25
C PHE A 579 -32.05 -16.77 17.24
N THR A 580 -32.03 -18.09 17.35
CA THR A 580 -32.95 -18.84 18.25
C THR A 580 -32.76 -18.46 19.73
N ASP A 581 -31.58 -17.93 20.09
CA ASP A 581 -31.19 -17.48 21.41
C ASP A 581 -30.97 -15.94 21.48
N GLU A 582 -31.59 -15.19 20.58
CA GLU A 582 -31.42 -13.71 20.52
C GLU A 582 -31.77 -13.05 21.86
N ALA A 583 -32.75 -13.57 22.60
CA ALA A 583 -33.13 -13.05 23.91
C ALA A 583 -32.01 -13.17 24.98
N ASP A 584 -31.03 -14.04 24.78
CA ASP A 584 -29.90 -14.22 25.68
C ASP A 584 -28.72 -13.27 25.35
N ILE A 585 -28.79 -12.57 24.22
CA ILE A 585 -27.80 -11.56 23.84
C ILE A 585 -27.97 -10.34 24.74
N ALA A 586 -26.89 -9.91 25.38
CA ALA A 586 -26.93 -8.73 26.23
C ALA A 586 -27.31 -7.48 25.42
N ALA A 587 -28.11 -6.58 26.01
CA ALA A 587 -28.63 -5.41 25.32
C ALA A 587 -27.53 -4.51 24.70
N TYR A 588 -26.34 -4.45 25.31
CA TYR A 588 -25.21 -3.69 24.78
C TYR A 588 -24.58 -4.34 23.53
N ALA A 589 -24.75 -5.64 23.35
CA ALA A 589 -24.12 -6.39 22.25
C ALA A 589 -25.06 -6.61 21.06
N LEU A 590 -26.38 -6.56 21.27
CA LEU A 590 -27.37 -6.86 20.25
C LEU A 590 -27.18 -6.03 18.95
N PRO A 591 -26.97 -4.70 19.01
CA PRO A 591 -26.75 -3.91 17.80
C PRO A 591 -25.53 -4.37 17.00
N ALA A 592 -24.42 -4.66 17.68
CA ALA A 592 -23.19 -5.13 17.06
C ALA A 592 -23.38 -6.52 16.40
N VAL A 593 -24.04 -7.43 17.09
CA VAL A 593 -24.32 -8.78 16.55
C VAL A 593 -25.19 -8.68 15.29
N GLN A 594 -26.24 -7.86 15.31
CA GLN A 594 -27.12 -7.63 14.16
C GLN A 594 -26.39 -6.95 12.98
N ALA A 595 -25.56 -5.96 13.24
CA ALA A 595 -24.76 -5.28 12.20
C ALA A 595 -23.80 -6.26 11.52
N LEU A 596 -23.03 -7.02 12.31
CA LEU A 596 -22.08 -8.00 11.80
C LEU A 596 -22.76 -9.20 11.13
N GLN A 597 -23.97 -9.58 11.55
CA GLN A 597 -24.76 -10.61 10.88
C GLN A 597 -25.20 -10.14 9.48
N ARG A 598 -25.69 -8.91 9.35
CA ARG A 598 -26.06 -8.33 8.05
C ARG A 598 -24.86 -8.18 7.12
N ALA A 599 -23.71 -7.89 7.68
CA ALA A 599 -22.45 -7.81 6.93
C ALA A 599 -21.88 -9.21 6.54
N GLY A 600 -22.49 -10.31 6.98
CA GLY A 600 -21.97 -11.66 6.71
C GLY A 600 -20.76 -12.06 7.54
N VAL A 601 -20.33 -11.23 8.49
CA VAL A 601 -19.23 -11.53 9.40
C VAL A 601 -19.63 -12.62 10.40
N ILE A 602 -20.86 -12.56 10.89
CA ILE A 602 -21.46 -13.55 11.82
C ILE A 602 -22.55 -14.34 11.11
N ASN A 603 -22.39 -15.66 11.07
CA ASN A 603 -23.37 -16.58 10.45
C ASN A 603 -24.16 -17.42 11.47
N GLY A 604 -23.87 -17.31 12.77
CA GLY A 604 -24.45 -18.16 13.81
C GLY A 604 -23.88 -19.59 13.84
N MET A 605 -24.58 -20.46 14.58
CA MET A 605 -24.25 -21.87 14.73
C MET A 605 -25.19 -22.70 13.86
N PRO A 606 -24.87 -23.98 13.56
CA PRO A 606 -25.72 -24.83 12.71
C PRO A 606 -27.16 -25.05 13.21
N ASP A 607 -27.40 -24.88 14.50
CA ASP A 607 -28.73 -24.99 15.14
C ASP A 607 -29.53 -23.67 15.11
N GLY A 608 -28.98 -22.64 14.44
CA GLY A 608 -29.62 -21.32 14.34
C GLY A 608 -29.36 -20.41 15.53
N SER A 609 -28.54 -20.81 16.51
CA SER A 609 -28.18 -19.98 17.67
C SER A 609 -26.97 -19.09 17.37
N PHE A 610 -26.81 -18.03 18.14
CA PHE A 610 -25.59 -17.20 18.17
C PHE A 610 -24.61 -17.68 19.25
N CYS A 611 -25.11 -18.22 20.35
CA CYS A 611 -24.36 -18.63 21.55
C CYS A 611 -23.60 -17.45 22.19
N PRO A 612 -24.30 -16.36 22.66
CA PRO A 612 -23.69 -15.08 23.02
C PRO A 612 -22.67 -15.17 24.15
N ARG A 613 -22.91 -16.02 25.15
CA ARG A 613 -22.07 -16.22 26.32
C ARG A 613 -21.01 -17.30 26.17
N GLY A 614 -21.07 -18.08 25.08
CA GLY A 614 -20.06 -19.07 24.75
C GLY A 614 -18.70 -18.44 24.46
N SER A 615 -17.62 -19.10 24.87
CA SER A 615 -16.28 -18.67 24.49
C SER A 615 -16.10 -18.77 22.97
N ALA A 616 -15.46 -17.78 22.38
CA ALA A 616 -15.07 -17.84 20.98
C ALA A 616 -13.80 -18.66 20.82
N THR A 617 -13.78 -19.57 19.84
CA THR A 617 -12.58 -20.33 19.53
C THR A 617 -11.63 -19.56 18.63
N ARG A 618 -10.35 -19.96 18.60
CA ARG A 618 -9.30 -19.33 17.78
C ARG A 618 -9.67 -19.35 16.29
N GLU A 619 -10.23 -20.45 15.79
CA GLU A 619 -10.67 -20.54 14.39
C GLU A 619 -11.90 -19.68 14.09
N GLN A 620 -12.83 -19.53 15.05
CA GLN A 620 -13.98 -18.64 14.89
C GLN A 620 -13.55 -17.17 14.85
N ALA A 621 -12.60 -16.79 15.71
CA ALA A 621 -12.00 -15.46 15.66
C ALA A 621 -11.35 -15.18 14.29
N CYS A 622 -10.58 -16.12 13.76
CA CYS A 622 -10.01 -16.00 12.42
C CYS A 622 -11.07 -15.80 11.34
N ALA A 623 -12.14 -16.60 11.35
CA ALA A 623 -13.20 -16.48 10.37
C ALA A 623 -13.93 -15.13 10.44
N MET A 624 -14.17 -14.60 11.64
CA MET A 624 -14.80 -13.29 11.82
C MET A 624 -13.89 -12.15 11.37
N LEU A 625 -12.58 -12.22 11.67
CA LEU A 625 -11.61 -11.23 11.22
C LEU A 625 -11.43 -11.21 9.69
N CYS A 626 -11.44 -12.36 9.04
CA CYS A 626 -11.34 -12.43 7.57
C CYS A 626 -12.61 -11.98 6.83
N ARG A 627 -13.76 -11.99 7.49
CA ARG A 627 -15.03 -11.57 6.90
C ARG A 627 -15.36 -10.10 7.20
N LEU A 628 -14.62 -9.49 8.10
CA LEU A 628 -14.74 -8.08 8.45
C LEU A 628 -14.24 -7.18 7.32
#